data_ca1823d163ac2d8107aeb0bc8ee204df
#
_entry.id   ca1823d163ac2d8107aeb0bc8ee204df
#
_cell.length_a   1.000
_cell.length_b   1.000
_cell.length_c   1.000
_cell.angle_alpha   90.00
_cell.angle_beta   90.00
_cell.angle_gamma   90.00
#
_symmetry.space_group_name_H-M   'P 1'
#
loop_
_entity.id
_entity.type
_entity.pdbx_description
1 polymer ?
#
loop_
_entity_poly.entity_id
_entity_poly.type
_entity_poly.pdbx_seq_one_letter_code
_entity_poly.pdbx_strand_id
1 'polypeptide(L)'
;MRTLHLLLVASVISAALAVPARAHPGHEGNDTDTGSFVFSSFVVAAKASTTAGTNQVTITVEGDTRIARSNGMPDHQPGQFPNRGNPNGLSPQLYEFRMTTKPQAAGRPTPARGAWFGVAVNGVPFEPGTAETWNGDRRWTYEALGGFINLGLDQHHAHVQPTGAYHYHALPTGLITKLGGDGKTMRLIGWAADGFPIYTDFGHTNASDPGSPLKKMRSSYQLKKSTRDGGPGGKPDGRFTSDFEYVPDSGDLDECNGRTGVTPEYPQGTYYYCITANFPWISRLWHGTPDPSFIKQRGPGPGPGQGPPPRGRPGSRNGPPPEGPPPDRRPPF
;
A
#
# COMPACT_ATOMS: atom_id res chain seq x y z
N MET A 1 -21.03 22.41 57.35
CA MET A 1 -21.35 23.40 56.31
C MET A 1 -20.28 23.27 55.22
N ARG A 2 -20.57 22.58 54.12
CA ARG A 2 -19.72 22.49 52.93
C ARG A 2 -20.56 22.86 51.73
N THR A 3 -20.21 24.00 51.12
CA THR A 3 -20.90 24.61 50.02
C THR A 3 -20.51 23.89 48.71
N LEU A 4 -21.48 23.34 48.02
CA LEU A 4 -21.34 22.66 46.72
C LEU A 4 -21.52 23.72 45.61
N HIS A 5 -20.50 23.91 44.77
CA HIS A 5 -20.60 24.77 43.57
C HIS A 5 -20.99 23.90 42.38
N LEU A 6 -22.16 24.19 41.85
CA LEU A 6 -22.72 23.59 40.64
C LEU A 6 -22.26 24.40 39.41
N LEU A 7 -21.46 23.82 38.53
CA LEU A 7 -21.09 24.43 37.25
C LEU A 7 -22.12 24.01 36.19
N LEU A 8 -22.85 25.01 35.69
CA LEU A 8 -23.82 24.88 34.61
C LEU A 8 -23.08 24.95 33.26
N VAL A 9 -23.09 23.88 32.45
CA VAL A 9 -22.62 23.89 31.08
C VAL A 9 -23.82 24.16 30.16
N ALA A 10 -23.82 25.32 29.52
CA ALA A 10 -24.83 25.71 28.54
C ALA A 10 -24.49 25.12 27.16
N SER A 11 -25.31 24.19 26.67
CA SER A 11 -25.25 23.68 25.29
C SER A 11 -26.00 24.64 24.38
N VAL A 12 -25.30 25.23 23.41
CA VAL A 12 -25.91 26.00 22.33
C VAL A 12 -26.33 25.06 21.20
N ILE A 13 -27.64 24.88 21.02
CA ILE A 13 -28.23 24.15 19.88
C ILE A 13 -28.47 25.19 18.78
N SER A 14 -27.73 25.12 17.67
CA SER A 14 -28.03 25.90 16.46
C SER A 14 -29.06 25.15 15.60
N ALA A 15 -30.27 25.68 15.52
CA ALA A 15 -31.30 25.20 14.63
C ALA A 15 -31.08 25.81 13.22
N ALA A 16 -30.91 24.96 12.23
CA ALA A 16 -30.90 25.36 10.82
C ALA A 16 -32.36 25.41 10.31
N LEU A 17 -32.81 26.56 9.89
CA LEU A 17 -34.10 26.79 9.23
C LEU A 17 -34.01 26.34 7.76
N ALA A 18 -34.80 25.35 7.37
CA ALA A 18 -34.99 24.98 5.98
C ALA A 18 -36.05 25.93 5.33
N VAL A 19 -35.67 26.53 4.20
CA VAL A 19 -36.54 27.34 3.35
C VAL A 19 -37.01 26.46 2.19
N PRO A 20 -38.31 26.32 1.89
CA PRO A 20 -38.77 25.53 0.75
C PRO A 20 -38.59 26.32 -0.57
N ALA A 21 -37.99 25.66 -1.56
CA ALA A 21 -37.87 26.17 -2.93
C ALA A 21 -39.23 26.04 -3.66
N ARG A 22 -39.70 27.17 -4.22
CA ARG A 22 -40.86 27.24 -5.12
C ARG A 22 -40.42 26.84 -6.54
N ALA A 23 -41.17 25.93 -7.15
CA ALA A 23 -41.03 25.58 -8.56
C ALA A 23 -41.63 26.66 -9.47
N HIS A 24 -40.90 26.99 -10.57
CA HIS A 24 -41.45 27.65 -11.74
C HIS A 24 -41.18 26.81 -13.01
N PRO A 25 -42.10 26.76 -13.96
CA PRO A 25 -41.99 25.92 -15.15
C PRO A 25 -41.30 26.61 -16.33
N GLY A 26 -40.52 25.83 -17.09
CA GLY A 26 -40.35 25.97 -18.52
C GLY A 26 -39.26 26.94 -19.01
N HIS A 27 -38.14 26.38 -19.48
CA HIS A 27 -37.54 26.77 -20.76
C HIS A 27 -36.62 25.66 -21.23
N GLU A 28 -36.84 25.21 -22.47
CA GLU A 28 -35.92 24.32 -23.18
C GLU A 28 -34.67 25.12 -23.55
N GLY A 29 -33.50 24.58 -23.18
CA GLY A 29 -32.20 25.10 -23.57
C GLY A 29 -31.17 23.99 -23.45
N ASN A 30 -30.65 23.55 -24.60
CA ASN A 30 -29.54 22.66 -24.75
C ASN A 30 -28.29 23.31 -24.13
N ASP A 31 -27.87 22.83 -22.97
CA ASP A 31 -26.55 23.16 -22.44
C ASP A 31 -25.91 21.89 -21.92
N THR A 32 -24.79 21.53 -22.56
CA THR A 32 -23.86 20.51 -22.11
C THR A 32 -23.14 21.02 -20.87
N ASP A 33 -23.74 20.79 -19.71
CA ASP A 33 -23.14 21.15 -18.42
C ASP A 33 -22.12 20.06 -18.03
N THR A 34 -20.85 20.36 -18.34
CA THR A 34 -19.69 19.65 -17.78
C THR A 34 -19.58 20.05 -16.30
N GLY A 35 -20.26 19.29 -15.44
CA GLY A 35 -20.22 19.48 -14.00
C GLY A 35 -18.79 19.43 -13.48
N SER A 36 -18.22 20.61 -13.26
CA SER A 36 -16.95 20.78 -12.57
C SER A 36 -17.13 20.47 -11.09
N PHE A 37 -16.82 19.25 -10.67
CA PHE A 37 -16.79 18.90 -9.25
C PHE A 37 -15.56 19.57 -8.62
N VAL A 38 -15.82 20.60 -7.82
CA VAL A 38 -14.82 21.21 -6.96
C VAL A 38 -14.54 20.24 -5.81
N PHE A 39 -13.47 19.45 -5.90
CA PHE A 39 -12.95 18.72 -4.76
C PHE A 39 -12.46 19.74 -3.72
N SER A 40 -13.20 19.85 -2.62
CA SER A 40 -12.78 20.59 -1.45
C SER A 40 -11.42 20.07 -0.98
N SER A 41 -10.46 20.96 -0.80
CA SER A 41 -9.11 20.62 -0.32
C SER A 41 -9.19 19.96 1.05
N PHE A 42 -8.99 18.64 1.11
CA PHE A 42 -8.86 17.95 2.39
C PHE A 42 -7.46 18.24 2.95
N VAL A 43 -7.37 19.21 3.85
CA VAL A 43 -6.19 19.38 4.70
C VAL A 43 -6.34 18.41 5.87
N VAL A 44 -5.74 17.24 5.76
CA VAL A 44 -5.66 16.30 6.89
C VAL A 44 -4.43 16.65 7.71
N ALA A 45 -4.61 17.50 8.72
CA ALA A 45 -3.59 17.76 9.72
C ALA A 45 -3.70 16.70 10.84
N ALA A 46 -3.00 15.61 10.75
CA ALA A 46 -2.90 14.62 11.81
C ALA A 46 -1.63 14.85 12.63
N LYS A 47 -1.79 15.14 13.93
CA LYS A 47 -0.70 15.24 14.90
C LYS A 47 -0.49 13.87 15.56
N ALA A 48 0.49 13.11 15.11
CA ALA A 48 0.97 11.93 15.84
C ALA A 48 2.40 12.20 16.35
N SER A 49 2.61 12.09 17.66
CA SER A 49 3.92 12.28 18.28
C SER A 49 4.66 10.95 18.30
N THR A 50 5.69 10.80 17.50
CA THR A 50 6.71 9.78 17.67
C THR A 50 8.07 10.47 17.78
N THR A 51 9.04 9.82 18.43
CA THR A 51 10.41 10.33 18.59
C THR A 51 11.15 10.52 17.26
N ALA A 52 10.57 10.08 16.15
CA ALA A 52 11.15 10.14 14.81
C ALA A 52 10.66 11.31 13.93
N GLY A 53 9.75 12.14 14.44
CA GLY A 53 9.15 13.25 13.69
C GLY A 53 7.65 13.09 13.48
N THR A 54 6.99 14.19 13.16
CA THR A 54 5.53 14.24 12.92
C THR A 54 5.25 13.98 11.44
N ASN A 55 4.18 13.24 11.12
CA ASN A 55 3.68 13.11 9.76
C ASN A 55 3.39 14.50 9.17
N GLN A 56 3.85 14.72 7.94
CA GLN A 56 3.57 15.92 7.15
C GLN A 56 3.18 15.48 5.74
N VAL A 57 1.93 15.74 5.38
CA VAL A 57 1.41 15.43 4.06
C VAL A 57 0.46 16.54 3.60
N THR A 58 0.59 16.91 2.34
CA THR A 58 -0.34 17.80 1.65
C THR A 58 -0.67 17.18 0.30
N ILE A 59 -1.96 17.04 -0.01
CA ILE A 59 -2.43 16.53 -1.29
C ILE A 59 -3.28 17.64 -1.93
N THR A 60 -2.82 18.15 -3.07
CA THR A 60 -3.48 19.20 -3.84
C THR A 60 -3.80 18.72 -5.25
N VAL A 61 -4.73 19.42 -5.91
CA VAL A 61 -5.02 19.23 -7.33
C VAL A 61 -4.73 20.56 -8.04
N GLU A 62 -3.85 20.50 -9.03
CA GLU A 62 -3.44 21.63 -9.84
C GLU A 62 -3.70 21.28 -11.32
N GLY A 63 -4.79 21.82 -11.89
CA GLY A 63 -5.27 21.38 -13.20
C GLY A 63 -5.64 19.89 -13.19
N ASP A 64 -5.07 19.14 -14.09
CA ASP A 64 -5.30 17.68 -14.20
C ASP A 64 -4.28 16.85 -13.41
N THR A 65 -3.50 17.48 -12.53
CA THR A 65 -2.47 16.80 -11.75
C THR A 65 -2.80 16.83 -10.26
N ARG A 66 -2.84 15.64 -9.62
CA ARG A 66 -2.79 15.49 -8.17
C ARG A 66 -1.33 15.48 -7.73
N ILE A 67 -1.00 16.28 -6.73
CA ILE A 67 0.36 16.38 -6.18
C ILE A 67 0.30 16.03 -4.70
N ALA A 68 1.04 15.00 -4.30
CA ALA A 68 1.22 14.63 -2.91
C ALA A 68 2.64 15.00 -2.45
N ARG A 69 2.75 16.01 -1.60
CA ARG A 69 4.00 16.39 -0.92
C ARG A 69 4.00 15.78 0.46
N SER A 70 5.05 15.04 0.80
CA SER A 70 5.09 14.28 2.05
C SER A 70 6.50 14.10 2.58
N ASN A 71 6.60 14.00 3.92
CA ASN A 71 7.84 13.54 4.56
C ASN A 71 7.91 12.01 4.75
N GLY A 72 6.93 11.25 4.24
CA GLY A 72 6.91 9.79 4.31
C GLY A 72 6.78 9.20 5.72
N MET A 73 6.60 10.03 6.74
CA MET A 73 6.37 9.56 8.11
C MET A 73 4.94 9.06 8.26
N PRO A 74 4.69 7.91 8.93
CA PRO A 74 3.32 7.47 9.18
C PRO A 74 2.60 8.39 10.16
N ASP A 75 1.29 8.50 10.00
CA ASP A 75 0.40 9.24 10.90
C ASP A 75 -0.16 8.39 12.06
N HIS A 76 0.18 7.11 12.08
CA HIS A 76 -0.09 6.13 13.13
C HIS A 76 1.20 5.74 13.83
N GLN A 77 1.11 5.02 14.96
CA GLN A 77 2.28 4.51 15.66
C GLN A 77 2.93 3.38 14.86
N PRO A 78 4.12 3.55 14.28
CA PRO A 78 4.85 2.47 13.61
C PRO A 78 5.38 1.47 14.65
N GLY A 79 5.83 0.31 14.17
CA GLY A 79 6.63 -0.60 14.97
C GLY A 79 7.97 0.02 15.40
N GLN A 80 8.69 -0.71 16.23
CA GLN A 80 10.03 -0.29 16.65
C GLN A 80 11.03 -0.50 15.49
N PHE A 81 11.76 0.56 15.15
CA PHE A 81 12.86 0.54 14.19
C PHE A 81 14.09 1.29 14.77
N PRO A 82 15.31 0.73 14.68
CA PRO A 82 15.63 -0.59 14.12
C PRO A 82 15.07 -1.77 14.93
N ASN A 83 14.94 -2.94 14.27
CA ASN A 83 14.53 -4.19 14.93
C ASN A 83 15.36 -5.36 14.39
N ARG A 84 15.11 -6.59 14.92
CA ARG A 84 15.89 -7.79 14.58
C ARG A 84 15.92 -8.12 13.08
N GLY A 85 14.85 -7.81 12.33
CA GLY A 85 14.76 -8.10 10.88
C GLY A 85 15.09 -6.89 10.02
N ASN A 86 15.12 -5.68 10.61
CA ASN A 86 15.36 -4.43 9.89
C ASN A 86 16.29 -3.52 10.71
N PRO A 87 17.55 -3.35 10.30
CA PRO A 87 18.53 -2.56 11.03
C PRO A 87 18.39 -1.04 10.82
N ASN A 88 17.45 -0.60 9.98
CA ASN A 88 17.33 0.80 9.57
C ASN A 88 16.47 1.59 10.55
N GLY A 89 16.84 2.83 10.82
CA GLY A 89 16.06 3.78 11.58
C GLY A 89 15.10 4.56 10.68
N LEU A 90 13.92 4.89 11.23
CA LEU A 90 12.93 5.72 10.56
C LEU A 90 13.40 7.18 10.49
N SER A 91 13.33 7.81 9.34
CA SER A 91 13.63 9.23 9.17
C SER A 91 12.74 9.92 8.13
N PRO A 92 12.47 11.22 8.29
CA PRO A 92 11.72 12.00 7.31
C PRO A 92 12.39 11.98 5.94
N GLN A 93 11.57 11.94 4.90
CA GLN A 93 11.94 12.02 3.50
C GLN A 93 11.45 13.34 2.90
N LEU A 94 11.77 13.59 1.64
CA LEU A 94 11.23 14.72 0.88
C LEU A 94 10.61 14.16 -0.41
N TYR A 95 9.31 13.92 -0.38
CA TYR A 95 8.57 13.40 -1.53
C TYR A 95 7.71 14.47 -2.18
N GLU A 96 7.70 14.47 -3.51
CA GLU A 96 6.69 15.08 -4.33
C GLU A 96 6.26 14.06 -5.38
N PHE A 97 5.10 13.44 -5.16
CA PHE A 97 4.48 12.50 -6.08
C PHE A 97 3.45 13.25 -6.92
N ARG A 98 3.54 13.08 -8.22
CA ARG A 98 2.62 13.67 -9.20
C ARG A 98 1.85 12.55 -9.88
N MET A 99 0.56 12.72 -10.09
CA MET A 99 -0.28 11.75 -10.78
C MET A 99 -1.45 12.43 -11.45
N THR A 100 -1.88 11.90 -12.59
CA THR A 100 -3.04 12.43 -13.29
C THR A 100 -4.33 12.26 -12.47
N THR A 101 -5.24 13.24 -12.55
CA THR A 101 -6.62 13.10 -12.03
C THR A 101 -7.56 12.48 -13.05
N LYS A 102 -7.09 12.28 -14.29
CA LYS A 102 -7.83 11.67 -15.41
C LYS A 102 -7.10 10.41 -15.89
N PRO A 103 -6.93 9.39 -15.02
CA PRO A 103 -6.21 8.19 -15.39
C PRO A 103 -6.92 7.43 -16.52
N GLN A 104 -6.12 6.84 -17.40
CA GLN A 104 -6.61 6.03 -18.51
C GLN A 104 -5.84 4.73 -18.61
N ALA A 105 -6.51 3.68 -19.03
CA ALA A 105 -5.86 2.41 -19.31
C ALA A 105 -4.77 2.59 -20.38
N ALA A 106 -3.60 2.02 -20.13
CA ALA A 106 -2.58 1.88 -21.16
C ALA A 106 -2.93 0.73 -22.10
N GLY A 107 -2.31 0.70 -23.30
CA GLY A 107 -2.53 -0.40 -24.24
C GLY A 107 -2.08 -1.77 -23.71
N ARG A 108 -1.23 -1.78 -22.68
CA ARG A 108 -0.79 -2.96 -21.92
C ARG A 108 -0.33 -2.54 -20.54
N PRO A 109 -0.47 -3.41 -19.51
CA PRO A 109 0.04 -3.13 -18.17
C PRO A 109 1.56 -2.90 -18.14
N THR A 110 1.98 -2.00 -17.26
CA THR A 110 3.39 -1.63 -17.08
C THR A 110 3.93 -2.22 -15.76
N PRO A 111 5.05 -2.97 -15.76
CA PRO A 111 5.63 -3.51 -14.53
C PRO A 111 6.09 -2.45 -13.54
N ALA A 112 5.68 -2.57 -12.29
CA ALA A 112 6.06 -1.67 -11.19
C ALA A 112 7.42 -2.05 -10.60
N ARG A 113 8.49 -1.92 -11.39
CA ARG A 113 9.85 -2.26 -10.98
C ARG A 113 10.69 -1.01 -10.74
N GLY A 114 11.38 -0.96 -9.59
CA GLY A 114 12.30 0.14 -9.28
C GLY A 114 11.61 1.47 -8.97
N ALA A 115 10.31 1.43 -8.67
CA ALA A 115 9.51 2.59 -8.33
C ALA A 115 8.60 2.27 -7.12
N TRP A 116 8.07 3.30 -6.49
CA TRP A 116 6.94 3.20 -5.60
C TRP A 116 5.69 2.94 -6.44
N PHE A 117 4.87 1.98 -6.05
CA PHE A 117 3.63 1.67 -6.77
C PHE A 117 2.62 2.82 -6.73
N GLY A 118 2.57 3.48 -5.59
CA GLY A 118 1.66 4.57 -5.33
C GLY A 118 1.99 5.22 -4.00
N VAL A 119 1.15 6.15 -3.57
CA VAL A 119 1.26 6.87 -2.30
C VAL A 119 -0.06 6.79 -1.54
N ALA A 120 0.02 6.49 -0.25
CA ALA A 120 -1.13 6.48 0.66
C ALA A 120 -1.61 7.91 0.97
N VAL A 121 -2.86 8.04 1.43
CA VAL A 121 -3.42 9.34 1.81
C VAL A 121 -2.66 10.03 2.96
N ASN A 122 -1.90 9.28 3.76
CA ASN A 122 -0.99 9.81 4.77
C ASN A 122 0.44 10.09 4.24
N GLY A 123 0.66 9.95 2.93
CA GLY A 123 1.93 10.28 2.28
C GLY A 123 3.01 9.21 2.37
N VAL A 124 2.72 8.04 2.94
CA VAL A 124 3.63 6.89 2.98
C VAL A 124 3.53 6.13 1.65
N PRO A 125 4.65 5.79 0.99
CA PRO A 125 4.60 5.07 -0.27
C PRO A 125 4.25 3.58 -0.11
N PHE A 126 3.70 2.99 -1.19
CA PHE A 126 3.47 1.56 -1.34
C PHE A 126 4.59 0.91 -2.17
N GLU A 127 5.12 -0.21 -1.69
CA GLU A 127 6.17 -0.99 -2.38
C GLU A 127 5.73 -2.44 -2.62
N PRO A 128 5.58 -2.86 -3.89
CA PRO A 128 5.03 -4.17 -4.23
C PRO A 128 6.05 -5.30 -4.25
N GLY A 129 7.26 -5.13 -3.83
CA GLY A 129 8.30 -6.15 -3.93
C GLY A 129 9.35 -6.04 -2.86
N THR A 130 10.38 -6.83 -3.00
CA THR A 130 11.57 -6.81 -2.15
C THR A 130 12.83 -6.74 -3.01
N ALA A 131 13.97 -6.46 -2.38
CA ALA A 131 15.28 -6.56 -3.04
C ALA A 131 15.94 -7.93 -2.84
N GLU A 132 15.41 -8.73 -1.93
CA GLU A 132 15.96 -10.01 -1.48
C GLU A 132 15.72 -11.09 -2.53
N THR A 133 16.81 -11.78 -2.89
CA THR A 133 16.78 -12.81 -3.92
C THR A 133 17.50 -14.07 -3.45
N TRP A 134 17.09 -15.21 -3.98
CA TRP A 134 17.79 -16.47 -3.75
C TRP A 134 19.14 -16.45 -4.48
N ASN A 135 20.23 -16.57 -3.71
CA ASN A 135 21.60 -16.59 -4.23
C ASN A 135 21.96 -15.45 -5.21
N GLY A 136 21.31 -14.27 -5.08
CA GLY A 136 21.54 -13.12 -5.97
C GLY A 136 20.84 -13.23 -7.33
N ASP A 137 20.09 -14.30 -7.59
CA ASP A 137 19.34 -14.49 -8.83
C ASP A 137 17.99 -13.76 -8.78
N ARG A 138 17.85 -12.70 -9.58
CA ARG A 138 16.65 -11.86 -9.64
C ARG A 138 15.40 -12.55 -10.19
N ARG A 139 15.52 -13.73 -10.77
CA ARG A 139 14.36 -14.55 -11.16
C ARG A 139 13.64 -15.09 -9.93
N TRP A 140 14.34 -15.19 -8.81
CA TRP A 140 13.88 -15.75 -7.54
C TRP A 140 13.88 -14.68 -6.45
N THR A 141 13.05 -13.64 -6.66
CA THR A 141 12.84 -12.59 -5.67
C THR A 141 11.86 -13.07 -4.61
N TYR A 142 12.26 -12.96 -3.34
CA TYR A 142 11.39 -13.33 -2.21
C TYR A 142 10.21 -12.39 -2.07
N GLU A 143 9.10 -12.91 -1.56
CA GLU A 143 7.94 -12.12 -1.18
C GLU A 143 8.04 -11.64 0.25
N ALA A 144 7.72 -10.34 0.48
CA ALA A 144 7.82 -9.71 1.79
C ALA A 144 6.95 -10.40 2.85
N LEU A 145 5.75 -10.87 2.44
CA LEU A 145 4.78 -11.54 3.31
C LEU A 145 4.70 -13.06 3.06
N GLY A 146 5.63 -13.61 2.31
CA GLY A 146 5.68 -15.06 2.04
C GLY A 146 6.06 -15.92 3.25
N GLY A 147 6.53 -15.32 4.34
CA GLY A 147 6.90 -16.03 5.58
C GLY A 147 8.28 -16.72 5.55
N PHE A 148 9.04 -16.57 4.47
CA PHE A 148 10.34 -17.26 4.29
C PHE A 148 11.57 -16.38 4.55
N ILE A 149 11.39 -15.09 4.65
CA ILE A 149 12.42 -14.12 5.02
C ILE A 149 11.89 -13.19 6.12
N ASN A 150 12.79 -12.73 6.96
CA ASN A 150 12.45 -11.75 7.99
C ASN A 150 12.95 -10.37 7.56
N LEU A 151 12.03 -9.52 7.10
CA LEU A 151 12.31 -8.13 6.74
C LEU A 151 12.06 -7.15 7.88
N GLY A 152 11.68 -7.65 9.07
CA GLY A 152 11.34 -6.83 10.22
C GLY A 152 10.11 -5.96 9.98
N LEU A 153 9.13 -6.45 9.22
CA LEU A 153 7.86 -5.75 9.05
C LEU A 153 7.18 -5.53 10.39
N ASP A 154 6.59 -4.35 10.55
CA ASP A 154 5.76 -4.05 11.71
C ASP A 154 4.32 -4.59 11.55
N GLN A 155 3.49 -4.34 12.57
CA GLN A 155 2.08 -4.74 12.59
C GLN A 155 1.21 -4.09 11.50
N HIS A 156 1.77 -3.11 10.77
CA HIS A 156 1.12 -2.40 9.67
C HIS A 156 1.64 -2.84 8.30
N HIS A 157 2.33 -3.97 8.25
CA HIS A 157 2.95 -4.55 7.04
C HIS A 157 3.94 -3.59 6.37
N ALA A 158 4.68 -2.84 7.16
CA ALA A 158 5.64 -1.87 6.69
C ALA A 158 7.01 -2.06 7.35
N HIS A 159 8.04 -1.57 6.70
CA HIS A 159 9.37 -1.47 7.27
C HIS A 159 10.14 -0.26 6.73
N VAL A 160 11.44 -0.17 7.05
CA VAL A 160 12.27 1.00 6.75
C VAL A 160 13.39 0.62 5.80
N GLN A 161 13.57 1.37 4.70
CA GLN A 161 14.72 1.22 3.81
C GLN A 161 16.01 1.79 4.44
N PRO A 162 17.21 1.45 3.91
CA PRO A 162 18.47 2.03 4.36
C PRO A 162 18.52 3.58 4.34
N THR A 163 17.67 4.22 3.54
CA THR A 163 17.51 5.67 3.49
C THR A 163 16.64 6.24 4.62
N GLY A 164 16.09 5.39 5.49
CA GLY A 164 15.13 5.78 6.52
C GLY A 164 13.67 5.86 6.05
N ALA A 165 13.39 5.50 4.80
CA ALA A 165 12.06 5.56 4.19
C ALA A 165 11.14 4.44 4.67
N TYR A 166 10.10 4.79 5.43
CA TYR A 166 9.02 3.88 5.82
C TYR A 166 8.07 3.65 4.63
N HIS A 167 7.64 2.42 4.40
CA HIS A 167 6.77 2.07 3.28
C HIS A 167 5.95 0.81 3.57
N TYR A 168 4.78 0.71 2.95
CA TYR A 168 3.86 -0.41 3.09
C TYR A 168 4.09 -1.50 2.05
N HIS A 169 4.03 -2.78 2.48
CA HIS A 169 4.06 -3.96 1.59
C HIS A 169 2.70 -4.63 1.42
N ALA A 170 1.72 -4.27 2.24
CA ALA A 170 0.33 -4.77 2.17
C ALA A 170 -0.63 -3.76 2.80
N LEU A 171 -1.81 -4.24 3.25
CA LEU A 171 -2.85 -3.42 3.90
C LEU A 171 -2.26 -2.61 5.08
N PRO A 172 -2.30 -1.28 5.02
CA PRO A 172 -1.76 -0.39 6.05
C PRO A 172 -2.73 -0.30 7.23
N THR A 173 -2.74 -1.30 8.12
CA THR A 173 -3.76 -1.44 9.17
C THR A 173 -3.88 -0.21 10.07
N GLY A 174 -2.76 0.45 10.41
CA GLY A 174 -2.76 1.68 11.21
C GLY A 174 -3.46 2.85 10.50
N LEU A 175 -3.18 3.02 9.19
CA LEU A 175 -3.87 4.03 8.37
C LEU A 175 -5.37 3.73 8.27
N ILE A 176 -5.74 2.46 7.98
CA ILE A 176 -7.14 2.05 7.85
C ILE A 176 -7.91 2.36 9.13
N THR A 177 -7.34 2.05 10.29
CA THR A 177 -7.93 2.38 11.60
C THR A 177 -8.12 3.89 11.76
N LYS A 178 -7.13 4.70 11.39
CA LYS A 178 -7.23 6.17 11.45
C LYS A 178 -8.29 6.76 10.53
N LEU A 179 -8.51 6.13 9.39
CA LEU A 179 -9.59 6.50 8.47
C LEU A 179 -10.99 6.02 8.95
N GLY A 180 -11.09 5.46 10.16
CA GLY A 180 -12.33 4.94 10.71
C GLY A 180 -12.78 3.64 10.02
N GLY A 181 -11.85 2.91 9.39
CA GLY A 181 -12.12 1.62 8.78
C GLY A 181 -12.24 0.52 9.84
N ASP A 182 -13.25 -0.34 9.68
CA ASP A 182 -13.49 -1.52 10.50
C ASP A 182 -12.85 -2.79 9.93
N GLY A 183 -12.06 -2.65 8.87
CA GLY A 183 -11.48 -3.78 8.12
C GLY A 183 -12.47 -4.54 7.24
N LYS A 184 -13.70 -4.04 7.08
CA LYS A 184 -14.78 -4.65 6.26
C LYS A 184 -15.42 -3.67 5.29
N THR A 185 -14.90 -2.45 5.19
CA THR A 185 -15.39 -1.40 4.32
C THR A 185 -14.47 -1.16 3.14
N MET A 186 -15.06 -0.81 1.99
CA MET A 186 -14.33 -0.26 0.87
C MET A 186 -13.85 1.14 1.22
N ARG A 187 -12.55 1.31 1.42
CA ARG A 187 -11.95 2.58 1.86
C ARG A 187 -10.84 3.00 0.91
N LEU A 188 -10.91 4.24 0.42
CA LEU A 188 -9.81 4.85 -0.32
C LEU A 188 -8.61 5.02 0.62
N ILE A 189 -7.46 4.44 0.27
CA ILE A 189 -6.24 4.48 1.07
C ILE A 189 -5.08 5.16 0.35
N GLY A 190 -5.22 5.48 -0.94
CA GLY A 190 -4.17 6.15 -1.71
C GLY A 190 -4.46 6.21 -3.20
N TRP A 191 -3.44 6.57 -3.95
CA TRP A 191 -3.45 6.57 -5.42
C TRP A 191 -2.18 5.94 -5.95
N ALA A 192 -2.31 5.17 -7.03
CA ALA A 192 -1.18 4.60 -7.75
C ALA A 192 -0.49 5.66 -8.62
N ALA A 193 0.71 5.37 -9.07
CA ALA A 193 1.50 6.29 -9.87
C ALA A 193 0.84 6.67 -11.22
N ASP A 194 -0.04 5.82 -11.73
CA ASP A 194 -0.85 6.07 -12.93
C ASP A 194 -2.13 6.87 -12.67
N GLY A 195 -2.37 7.28 -11.41
CA GLY A 195 -3.48 8.12 -11.00
C GLY A 195 -4.75 7.38 -10.56
N PHE A 196 -4.86 6.08 -10.82
CA PHE A 196 -6.00 5.29 -10.36
C PHE A 196 -6.01 5.15 -8.84
N PRO A 197 -7.20 5.17 -8.19
CA PRO A 197 -7.31 5.05 -6.76
C PRO A 197 -6.97 3.64 -6.25
N ILE A 198 -6.46 3.58 -5.03
CA ILE A 198 -6.14 2.35 -4.31
C ILE A 198 -7.10 2.22 -3.13
N TYR A 199 -7.78 1.08 -3.05
CA TYR A 199 -8.72 0.74 -1.98
C TYR A 199 -8.20 -0.41 -1.11
N THR A 200 -8.82 -0.57 0.05
CA THR A 200 -8.73 -1.78 0.86
C THR A 200 -9.17 -3.01 0.07
N ASP A 201 -9.12 -4.19 0.70
CA ASP A 201 -9.50 -5.47 0.08
C ASP A 201 -11.03 -5.71 0.04
N PHE A 202 -11.86 -4.69 0.27
CA PHE A 202 -13.32 -4.79 0.14
C PHE A 202 -13.83 -4.02 -1.08
N GLY A 203 -14.85 -4.58 -1.73
CA GLY A 203 -15.51 -3.98 -2.87
C GLY A 203 -16.92 -4.56 -3.06
N HIS A 204 -17.73 -3.90 -3.86
CA HIS A 204 -19.09 -4.34 -4.16
C HIS A 204 -19.14 -5.72 -4.82
N THR A 205 -20.07 -6.58 -4.43
CA THR A 205 -20.27 -7.89 -5.07
C THR A 205 -20.58 -7.75 -6.56
N ASN A 206 -21.46 -6.81 -6.91
CA ASN A 206 -21.63 -6.33 -8.28
C ASN A 206 -20.88 -5.01 -8.42
N ALA A 207 -19.83 -5.01 -9.25
CA ALA A 207 -18.93 -3.86 -9.40
C ALA A 207 -19.64 -2.57 -9.86
N SER A 208 -20.76 -2.69 -10.59
CA SER A 208 -21.52 -1.56 -11.14
C SER A 208 -22.67 -1.09 -10.25
N ASP A 209 -22.91 -1.77 -9.11
CA ASP A 209 -24.05 -1.49 -8.24
C ASP A 209 -23.58 -1.05 -6.85
N PRO A 210 -23.70 0.26 -6.50
CA PRO A 210 -23.29 0.77 -5.19
C PRO A 210 -24.20 0.27 -4.06
N GLY A 211 -25.37 -0.29 -4.37
CA GLY A 211 -26.30 -0.90 -3.39
C GLY A 211 -25.99 -2.37 -3.11
N SER A 212 -25.13 -3.01 -3.90
CA SER A 212 -24.79 -4.41 -3.68
C SER A 212 -23.89 -4.59 -2.45
N PRO A 213 -24.00 -5.73 -1.74
CA PRO A 213 -23.19 -6.00 -0.56
C PRO A 213 -21.69 -5.90 -0.85
N LEU A 214 -20.94 -5.42 0.13
CA LEU A 214 -19.47 -5.49 0.08
C LEU A 214 -19.01 -6.92 0.38
N LYS A 215 -17.99 -7.35 -0.32
CA LYS A 215 -17.26 -8.59 -0.05
C LYS A 215 -15.76 -8.37 -0.07
N LYS A 216 -15.03 -9.28 0.53
CA LYS A 216 -13.57 -9.31 0.43
C LYS A 216 -13.16 -9.72 -0.99
N MET A 217 -12.35 -8.90 -1.64
CA MET A 217 -11.85 -9.14 -2.99
C MET A 217 -10.74 -10.20 -2.98
N ARG A 218 -10.83 -11.14 -3.90
CA ARG A 218 -9.83 -12.18 -4.10
C ARG A 218 -8.99 -11.86 -5.33
N SER A 219 -7.69 -11.93 -5.17
CA SER A 219 -6.75 -11.89 -6.29
C SER A 219 -6.98 -13.09 -7.23
N SER A 220 -6.71 -12.91 -8.51
CA SER A 220 -6.71 -14.00 -9.51
C SER A 220 -5.32 -14.62 -9.68
N TYR A 221 -4.37 -14.28 -8.83
CA TYR A 221 -3.08 -14.95 -8.79
C TYR A 221 -3.15 -16.24 -7.95
N GLN A 222 -2.55 -17.30 -8.48
CA GLN A 222 -2.50 -18.62 -7.85
C GLN A 222 -1.07 -19.14 -7.84
N LEU A 223 -0.76 -20.07 -6.92
CA LEU A 223 0.48 -20.81 -6.98
C LEU A 223 0.52 -21.70 -8.22
N LYS A 224 1.62 -21.67 -8.95
CA LYS A 224 1.89 -22.57 -10.07
C LYS A 224 1.85 -24.01 -9.61
N LYS A 225 1.29 -24.87 -10.42
CA LYS A 225 1.20 -26.32 -10.15
C LYS A 225 2.45 -27.10 -10.60
N SER A 226 3.22 -26.54 -11.53
CA SER A 226 4.47 -27.12 -12.03
C SER A 226 5.59 -27.01 -11.00
N THR A 227 6.60 -27.88 -11.12
CA THR A 227 7.88 -27.71 -10.40
C THR A 227 8.60 -26.48 -10.93
N ARG A 228 9.36 -25.78 -10.05
CA ARG A 228 10.21 -24.65 -10.47
C ARG A 228 11.24 -25.11 -11.49
N ASP A 229 11.41 -24.35 -12.56
CA ASP A 229 12.45 -24.59 -13.54
C ASP A 229 13.75 -23.93 -13.10
N GLY A 230 14.67 -24.72 -12.58
CA GLY A 230 15.95 -24.27 -12.07
C GLY A 230 15.89 -23.57 -10.71
N GLY A 231 16.93 -22.80 -10.39
CA GLY A 231 17.04 -22.03 -9.14
C GLY A 231 16.95 -22.90 -7.89
N PRO A 232 16.08 -22.56 -6.93
CA PRO A 232 15.90 -23.32 -5.69
C PRO A 232 15.23 -24.69 -5.89
N GLY A 233 14.69 -24.96 -7.09
CA GLY A 233 13.96 -26.20 -7.38
C GLY A 233 12.68 -26.37 -6.55
N GLY A 234 12.12 -27.57 -6.57
CA GLY A 234 10.94 -27.93 -5.80
C GLY A 234 9.63 -27.34 -6.31
N LYS A 235 8.55 -27.57 -5.56
CA LYS A 235 7.23 -27.00 -5.88
C LYS A 235 7.12 -25.54 -5.43
N PRO A 236 6.40 -24.69 -6.18
CA PRO A 236 6.00 -23.37 -5.73
C PRO A 236 5.29 -23.43 -4.38
N ASP A 237 5.70 -22.59 -3.44
CA ASP A 237 5.18 -22.56 -2.07
C ASP A 237 4.89 -21.13 -1.60
N GLY A 238 5.01 -20.14 -2.52
CA GLY A 238 4.70 -18.74 -2.26
C GLY A 238 5.88 -17.91 -1.74
N ARG A 239 7.07 -18.50 -1.62
CA ARG A 239 8.26 -17.76 -1.18
C ARG A 239 8.78 -16.77 -2.20
N PHE A 240 8.55 -17.00 -3.49
CA PHE A 240 9.05 -16.16 -4.58
C PHE A 240 7.91 -15.56 -5.41
N THR A 241 8.12 -14.37 -5.94
CA THR A 241 7.20 -13.75 -6.91
C THR A 241 6.92 -14.69 -8.08
N SER A 242 7.95 -15.40 -8.56
CA SER A 242 7.85 -16.34 -9.68
C SER A 242 7.08 -17.64 -9.39
N ASP A 243 6.72 -17.87 -8.13
CA ASP A 243 5.87 -19.01 -7.74
C ASP A 243 4.41 -18.82 -8.15
N PHE A 244 4.02 -17.60 -8.46
CA PHE A 244 2.64 -17.27 -8.77
C PHE A 244 2.44 -17.08 -10.27
N GLU A 245 1.22 -17.33 -10.72
CA GLU A 245 0.73 -17.05 -12.05
C GLU A 245 -0.66 -16.39 -11.99
N TYR A 246 -0.92 -15.50 -12.92
CA TYR A 246 -2.26 -14.94 -13.11
C TYR A 246 -3.13 -15.96 -13.83
N VAL A 247 -4.29 -16.27 -13.26
CA VAL A 247 -5.30 -17.15 -13.85
C VAL A 247 -6.59 -16.36 -14.01
N PRO A 248 -6.95 -15.94 -15.23
CA PRO A 248 -8.15 -15.16 -15.48
C PRO A 248 -9.39 -15.77 -14.80
N ASP A 249 -10.25 -14.93 -14.26
CA ASP A 249 -11.55 -15.29 -13.66
C ASP A 249 -11.47 -16.22 -12.43
N SER A 250 -10.28 -16.52 -11.92
CA SER A 250 -10.14 -17.35 -10.72
C SER A 250 -10.37 -16.58 -9.41
N GLY A 251 -10.35 -15.26 -9.47
CA GLY A 251 -10.63 -14.32 -8.40
C GLY A 251 -11.65 -13.25 -8.83
N ASP A 252 -11.53 -12.08 -8.23
CA ASP A 252 -12.42 -10.94 -8.46
C ASP A 252 -11.73 -9.82 -9.22
N LEU A 253 -10.41 -9.91 -9.39
CA LEU A 253 -9.53 -8.86 -9.85
C LEU A 253 -8.73 -9.32 -11.09
N ASP A 254 -8.36 -8.37 -11.92
CA ASP A 254 -7.54 -8.60 -13.11
C ASP A 254 -6.04 -8.82 -12.79
N GLU A 255 -5.19 -8.87 -13.81
CA GLU A 255 -3.75 -9.06 -13.66
C GLU A 255 -3.04 -7.90 -12.94
N CYS A 256 -3.65 -6.72 -12.93
CA CYS A 256 -3.18 -5.56 -12.17
C CYS A 256 -3.72 -5.53 -10.73
N ASN A 257 -4.36 -6.60 -10.26
CA ASN A 257 -5.01 -6.67 -8.95
C ASN A 257 -6.03 -5.55 -8.74
N GLY A 258 -6.75 -5.20 -9.79
CA GLY A 258 -7.77 -4.17 -9.84
C GLY A 258 -9.00 -4.60 -10.62
N ARG A 259 -9.96 -3.70 -10.74
CA ARG A 259 -11.15 -3.86 -11.58
C ARG A 259 -11.84 -2.52 -11.81
N THR A 260 -12.71 -2.46 -12.82
CA THR A 260 -13.60 -1.31 -13.03
C THR A 260 -14.88 -1.48 -12.21
N GLY A 261 -15.33 -0.40 -11.57
CA GLY A 261 -16.59 -0.39 -10.82
C GLY A 261 -16.84 0.93 -10.13
N VAL A 262 -18.00 1.02 -9.45
CA VAL A 262 -18.36 2.17 -8.63
C VAL A 262 -17.68 2.10 -7.26
N THR A 263 -17.35 3.25 -6.71
CA THR A 263 -16.73 3.41 -5.40
C THR A 263 -17.36 4.59 -4.67
N PRO A 264 -17.19 4.75 -3.35
CA PRO A 264 -17.71 5.92 -2.64
C PRO A 264 -17.28 7.25 -3.22
N GLU A 265 -16.02 7.37 -3.69
CA GLU A 265 -15.44 8.59 -4.25
C GLU A 265 -15.65 8.72 -5.77
N TYR A 266 -16.01 7.65 -6.44
CA TYR A 266 -16.26 7.60 -7.90
C TYR A 266 -17.59 6.90 -8.20
N PRO A 267 -18.74 7.55 -7.93
CA PRO A 267 -20.08 6.93 -8.10
C PRO A 267 -20.42 6.67 -9.56
N GLN A 268 -19.74 7.31 -10.52
CA GLN A 268 -19.90 7.04 -11.95
C GLN A 268 -19.03 5.87 -12.44
N GLY A 269 -18.24 5.29 -11.53
CA GLY A 269 -17.32 4.22 -11.84
C GLY A 269 -15.93 4.72 -12.23
N THR A 270 -14.94 3.91 -11.91
CA THR A 270 -13.54 4.07 -12.29
C THR A 270 -12.86 2.71 -12.26
N TYR A 271 -11.71 2.58 -12.91
CA TYR A 271 -10.81 1.49 -12.55
C TYR A 271 -10.17 1.80 -11.20
N TYR A 272 -9.98 0.79 -10.35
CA TYR A 272 -9.33 0.91 -9.06
C TYR A 272 -8.55 -0.34 -8.68
N TYR A 273 -7.48 -0.15 -7.92
CA TYR A 273 -6.68 -1.22 -7.35
C TYR A 273 -7.22 -1.63 -5.98
N CYS A 274 -7.07 -2.92 -5.65
CA CYS A 274 -7.27 -3.43 -4.30
C CYS A 274 -5.94 -3.91 -3.71
N ILE A 275 -5.64 -3.54 -2.45
CA ILE A 275 -4.58 -4.20 -1.71
C ILE A 275 -5.19 -5.45 -1.06
N THR A 276 -4.84 -6.63 -1.56
CA THR A 276 -5.44 -7.91 -1.16
C THR A 276 -4.75 -8.52 0.06
N ALA A 277 -5.43 -9.44 0.75
CA ALA A 277 -4.88 -10.18 1.88
C ALA A 277 -3.84 -11.24 1.47
N ASN A 278 -3.87 -11.66 0.20
CA ASN A 278 -2.96 -12.64 -0.39
C ASN A 278 -2.20 -12.02 -1.55
N PHE A 279 -1.20 -12.76 -2.09
CA PHE A 279 -0.45 -12.33 -3.26
C PHE A 279 -1.39 -11.80 -4.38
N PRO A 280 -1.06 -10.68 -5.00
CA PRO A 280 0.19 -9.92 -4.94
C PRO A 280 0.25 -8.90 -3.79
N TRP A 281 -0.71 -8.86 -2.87
CA TRP A 281 -0.93 -7.83 -1.85
C TRP A 281 -1.05 -6.45 -2.50
N ILE A 282 0.05 -5.82 -2.88
CA ILE A 282 0.10 -4.64 -3.74
C ILE A 282 0.37 -5.09 -5.18
N SER A 283 -0.31 -4.50 -6.16
CA SER A 283 -0.13 -4.84 -7.57
C SER A 283 1.33 -4.78 -8.02
N ARG A 284 1.69 -5.67 -8.94
CA ARG A 284 2.99 -5.71 -9.62
C ARG A 284 2.99 -4.94 -10.95
N LEU A 285 1.81 -4.50 -11.38
CA LEU A 285 1.57 -3.90 -12.68
C LEU A 285 0.71 -2.65 -12.53
N TRP A 286 1.01 -1.60 -13.27
CA TRP A 286 0.10 -0.49 -13.48
C TRP A 286 -0.81 -0.75 -14.66
N HIS A 287 -2.09 -0.43 -14.50
CA HIS A 287 -3.12 -0.50 -15.54
C HIS A 287 -2.98 0.66 -16.53
N GLY A 288 -2.60 1.83 -16.03
CA GLY A 288 -2.33 3.04 -16.80
C GLY A 288 -0.84 3.34 -16.96
N THR A 289 -0.53 4.56 -17.38
CA THR A 289 0.85 5.05 -17.52
C THR A 289 1.29 5.72 -16.22
N PRO A 290 2.31 5.18 -15.52
CA PRO A 290 2.78 5.76 -14.27
C PRO A 290 3.54 7.06 -14.49
N ASP A 291 3.40 8.00 -13.56
CA ASP A 291 4.19 9.22 -13.52
C ASP A 291 5.63 8.95 -13.07
N PRO A 292 6.65 9.54 -13.70
CA PRO A 292 8.06 9.30 -13.37
C PRO A 292 8.49 9.78 -11.98
N SER A 293 7.70 10.63 -11.30
CA SER A 293 8.00 11.07 -9.93
C SER A 293 8.00 9.92 -8.90
N PHE A 294 7.43 8.77 -9.26
CA PHE A 294 7.44 7.57 -8.42
C PHE A 294 8.69 6.70 -8.60
N ILE A 295 9.56 6.99 -9.59
CA ILE A 295 10.82 6.28 -9.75
C ILE A 295 11.69 6.52 -8.51
N LYS A 296 12.15 5.44 -7.86
CA LYS A 296 13.02 5.54 -6.70
C LYS A 296 14.35 6.16 -7.12
N GLN A 297 14.67 7.31 -6.54
CA GLN A 297 16.01 7.86 -6.71
C GLN A 297 17.01 6.88 -6.08
N ARG A 298 18.00 6.48 -6.84
CA ARG A 298 19.16 5.78 -6.27
C ARG A 298 19.81 6.78 -5.32
N GLY A 299 19.85 6.42 -4.03
CA GLY A 299 20.66 7.18 -3.08
C GLY A 299 22.07 7.36 -3.66
N PRO A 300 22.81 8.39 -3.27
CA PRO A 300 24.20 8.54 -3.70
C PRO A 300 24.89 7.20 -3.48
N GLY A 301 25.34 6.58 -4.56
CA GLY A 301 26.13 5.35 -4.47
C GLY A 301 27.31 5.58 -3.53
N PRO A 302 27.91 4.54 -2.92
CA PRO A 302 29.10 4.71 -2.10
C PRO A 302 30.09 5.57 -2.89
N GLY A 303 30.51 6.69 -2.26
CA GLY A 303 31.42 7.64 -2.90
C GLY A 303 32.66 6.93 -3.44
N PRO A 304 33.33 7.48 -4.45
CA PRO A 304 34.56 6.90 -4.99
C PRO A 304 35.57 6.72 -3.84
N GLY A 305 35.81 5.47 -3.43
CA GLY A 305 36.70 5.10 -2.31
C GLY A 305 36.08 4.21 -1.24
N GLN A 306 34.74 4.07 -1.17
CA GLN A 306 34.08 3.07 -0.31
C GLN A 306 33.75 1.82 -1.15
N GLY A 307 34.76 0.99 -1.39
CA GLY A 307 34.55 -0.37 -1.87
C GLY A 307 33.68 -1.16 -0.85
N PRO A 308 32.95 -2.21 -1.30
CA PRO A 308 32.24 -3.07 -0.37
C PRO A 308 33.23 -3.57 0.69
N PRO A 309 32.80 -3.69 1.97
CA PRO A 309 33.66 -4.21 3.01
C PRO A 309 34.24 -5.54 2.53
N PRO A 310 35.53 -5.80 2.77
CA PRO A 310 36.18 -7.02 2.30
C PRO A 310 35.38 -8.21 2.82
N ARG A 311 34.87 -9.04 1.91
CA ARG A 311 34.25 -10.34 2.27
C ARG A 311 35.31 -11.08 3.08
N GLY A 312 35.05 -11.27 4.37
CA GLY A 312 35.90 -12.05 5.22
C GLY A 312 36.20 -13.37 4.51
N ARG A 313 37.48 -13.67 4.25
CA ARG A 313 37.89 -14.97 3.75
C ARG A 313 37.26 -16.03 4.65
N PRO A 314 36.67 -17.09 4.09
CA PRO A 314 36.28 -18.23 4.89
C PRO A 314 37.54 -18.73 5.58
N GLY A 315 37.62 -18.54 6.89
CA GLY A 315 38.69 -19.14 7.69
C GLY A 315 38.60 -20.64 7.50
N SER A 316 39.65 -21.27 7.05
CA SER A 316 39.83 -22.71 7.03
C SER A 316 39.69 -23.23 8.46
N ARG A 317 38.51 -23.63 8.87
CA ARG A 317 38.31 -24.43 10.08
C ARG A 317 38.54 -25.87 9.68
N ASN A 318 39.78 -26.34 9.83
CA ASN A 318 40.08 -27.77 10.02
C ASN A 318 39.57 -28.14 11.42
N GLY A 319 38.31 -28.49 11.55
CA GLY A 319 37.72 -29.13 12.70
C GLY A 319 36.86 -30.29 12.23
N PRO A 320 36.81 -31.40 12.97
CA PRO A 320 35.99 -32.56 12.59
C PRO A 320 34.51 -32.14 12.51
N PRO A 321 33.72 -32.81 11.66
CA PRO A 321 32.30 -32.51 11.52
C PRO A 321 31.57 -32.73 12.85
N PRO A 322 30.55 -31.93 13.21
CA PRO A 322 29.75 -32.14 14.40
C PRO A 322 29.03 -33.49 14.29
N GLU A 323 29.10 -34.28 15.38
CA GLU A 323 28.32 -35.51 15.53
C GLU A 323 26.82 -35.24 15.33
N GLY A 324 26.15 -36.11 14.61
CA GLY A 324 24.72 -36.05 14.36
C GLY A 324 23.89 -36.18 15.63
N PRO A 325 22.64 -35.72 15.64
CA PRO A 325 21.78 -35.81 16.81
C PRO A 325 21.53 -37.28 17.20
N PRO A 326 21.42 -37.58 18.51
CA PRO A 326 21.18 -38.94 19.00
C PRO A 326 19.82 -39.48 18.52
N PRO A 327 19.66 -40.78 18.35
CA PRO A 327 18.44 -41.36 17.87
C PRO A 327 17.27 -41.16 18.83
N ASP A 328 16.12 -40.82 18.24
CA ASP A 328 14.83 -40.56 18.86
C ASP A 328 14.41 -41.74 19.78
N ARG A 329 14.42 -41.49 21.11
CA ARG A 329 13.82 -42.41 22.09
C ARG A 329 12.33 -42.11 22.17
N ARG A 330 11.51 -42.84 21.47
CA ARG A 330 10.07 -42.90 21.73
C ARG A 330 9.83 -43.59 23.08
N PRO A 331 8.99 -43.02 23.97
CA PRO A 331 8.52 -43.77 25.13
C PRO A 331 7.52 -44.86 24.68
N PRO A 332 7.49 -46.02 25.33
CA PRO A 332 6.51 -47.03 25.07
C PRO A 332 5.17 -46.69 25.75
N PHE A 333 4.07 -46.92 25.00
CA PHE A 333 2.64 -46.92 25.33
C PHE A 333 1.95 -45.55 25.56
#